data_811a8d787a6d308e8abc1a947ebe23a6
#
_entry.id   811a8d787a6d308e8abc1a947ebe23a6
#
_cell.length_a   1.000
_cell.length_b   1.000
_cell.length_c   1.000
_cell.angle_alpha   90.00
_cell.angle_beta   90.00
_cell.angle_gamma   90.00
#
_symmetry.space_group_name_H-M   'P 1'
#
loop_
_entity.id
_entity.type
_entity.pdbx_description
1 polymer ?
#
loop_
_entity_poly.entity_id
_entity_poly.type
_entity_poly.pdbx_seq_one_letter_code
_entity_poly.pdbx_strand_id
1 'polypeptide(L)'
;VTETNVSVVMGIIEKLGRTLYCTALTLLPNQGIVGIHRKLMPTGLERLIWGFGDGSTMKTVDTPMGRIGNVICWENYMPALRQAMYAQGTEIYCTPTADDRPTWLSSMVHIALEGRVFVLSSCQAIKLNEYPDYFQAQFSLENVAENDFLMHGGSCIISPYGEVLAGPVFDEETELYADINLSQTQQTNLDFDAAGHYSRPDIFQ
;
A
#
# COMPACT_ATOMS: atom_id res chain seq x y z
N VAL A 1 -17.39 7.78 -3.55
CA VAL A 1 -16.33 8.78 -3.80
C VAL A 1 -16.95 10.16 -4.07
N THR A 2 -17.78 10.30 -5.09
CA THR A 2 -18.36 11.61 -5.45
C THR A 2 -19.35 12.13 -4.39
N GLU A 3 -20.24 11.29 -3.88
CA GLU A 3 -21.24 11.69 -2.87
C GLU A 3 -20.61 12.09 -1.53
N THR A 4 -19.50 11.45 -1.15
CA THR A 4 -18.82 11.69 0.12
C THR A 4 -17.67 12.71 0.04
N ASN A 5 -17.31 13.14 -1.17
CA ASN A 5 -16.15 14.01 -1.46
C ASN A 5 -14.82 13.44 -0.89
N VAL A 6 -14.69 12.13 -0.86
CA VAL A 6 -13.50 11.41 -0.35
C VAL A 6 -12.69 10.85 -1.51
N SER A 7 -11.37 10.98 -1.46
CA SER A 7 -10.46 10.27 -2.35
C SER A 7 -10.18 8.88 -1.79
N VAL A 8 -10.04 7.90 -2.67
CA VAL A 8 -9.89 6.49 -2.26
C VAL A 8 -8.71 5.87 -2.99
N VAL A 9 -7.86 5.16 -2.25
CA VAL A 9 -6.92 4.18 -2.80
C VAL A 9 -7.41 2.79 -2.42
N MET A 10 -7.56 1.91 -3.41
CA MET A 10 -8.14 0.58 -3.21
C MET A 10 -7.39 -0.48 -3.99
N GLY A 11 -7.05 -1.60 -3.34
CA GLY A 11 -6.59 -2.81 -4.00
C GLY A 11 -7.77 -3.57 -4.63
N ILE A 12 -7.60 -4.02 -5.86
CA ILE A 12 -8.61 -4.78 -6.62
C ILE A 12 -7.99 -5.92 -7.42
N ILE A 13 -8.85 -6.82 -7.89
CA ILE A 13 -8.55 -7.75 -8.97
C ILE A 13 -8.99 -7.11 -10.29
N GLU A 14 -8.03 -6.75 -11.13
CA GLU A 14 -8.29 -6.23 -12.47
C GLU A 14 -8.30 -7.39 -13.48
N LYS A 15 -9.26 -7.36 -14.41
CA LYS A 15 -9.28 -8.26 -15.57
C LYS A 15 -9.06 -7.47 -16.84
N LEU A 16 -7.97 -7.78 -17.55
CA LEU A 16 -7.71 -7.23 -18.88
C LEU A 16 -7.55 -8.39 -19.89
N GLY A 17 -8.49 -8.51 -20.79
CA GLY A 17 -8.57 -9.65 -21.72
C GLY A 17 -8.76 -10.97 -20.96
N ARG A 18 -7.74 -11.84 -21.00
CA ARG A 18 -7.73 -13.13 -20.29
C ARG A 18 -6.80 -13.15 -19.07
N THR A 19 -6.15 -12.04 -18.78
CA THR A 19 -5.20 -11.92 -17.67
C THR A 19 -5.86 -11.21 -16.49
N LEU A 20 -5.59 -11.71 -15.29
CA LEU A 20 -5.95 -11.07 -14.03
C LEU A 20 -4.71 -10.40 -13.43
N TYR A 21 -4.88 -9.21 -12.88
CA TYR A 21 -3.82 -8.45 -12.21
C TYR A 21 -4.23 -8.08 -10.79
N CYS A 22 -3.27 -8.10 -9.88
CA CYS A 22 -3.38 -7.42 -8.60
C CYS A 22 -3.10 -5.94 -8.84
N THR A 23 -4.08 -5.08 -8.61
CA THR A 23 -4.04 -3.68 -9.03
C THR A 23 -4.49 -2.76 -7.89
N ALA A 24 -3.82 -1.63 -7.71
CA ALA A 24 -4.27 -0.53 -6.86
C ALA A 24 -4.84 0.59 -7.72
N LEU A 25 -6.03 1.07 -7.37
CA LEU A 25 -6.69 2.22 -7.98
C LEU A 25 -6.57 3.44 -7.10
N THR A 26 -6.42 4.61 -7.73
CA THR A 26 -6.67 5.91 -7.09
C THR A 26 -7.91 6.53 -7.70
N LEU A 27 -8.86 6.88 -6.86
CA LEU A 27 -10.13 7.50 -7.27
C LEU A 27 -10.25 8.88 -6.60
N LEU A 28 -10.65 9.88 -7.39
CA LEU A 28 -10.93 11.22 -6.89
C LEU A 28 -12.42 11.56 -7.06
N PRO A 29 -12.99 12.41 -6.16
CA PRO A 29 -14.34 12.92 -6.32
C PRO A 29 -14.52 13.58 -7.68
N ASN A 30 -15.66 13.32 -8.33
CA ASN A 30 -16.05 13.88 -9.63
C ASN A 30 -15.11 13.58 -10.82
N GLN A 31 -14.01 12.84 -10.62
CA GLN A 31 -13.07 12.46 -11.67
C GLN A 31 -13.04 10.94 -11.91
N GLY A 32 -13.51 10.14 -10.94
CA GLY A 32 -13.45 8.68 -11.02
C GLY A 32 -12.02 8.14 -10.85
N ILE A 33 -11.67 7.13 -11.64
CA ILE A 33 -10.32 6.52 -11.61
C ILE A 33 -9.32 7.45 -12.28
N VAL A 34 -8.37 7.95 -11.52
CA VAL A 34 -7.30 8.86 -11.99
C VAL A 34 -5.91 8.19 -11.99
N GLY A 35 -5.75 7.07 -11.29
CA GLY A 35 -4.52 6.30 -11.24
C GLY A 35 -4.76 4.81 -11.17
N ILE A 36 -3.87 4.05 -11.79
CA ILE A 36 -3.86 2.59 -11.78
C ILE A 36 -2.40 2.17 -11.59
N HIS A 37 -2.15 1.24 -10.65
CA HIS A 37 -0.86 0.57 -10.52
C HIS A 37 -1.07 -0.95 -10.49
N ARG A 38 -0.53 -1.64 -11.49
CA ARG A 38 -0.50 -3.11 -11.54
C ARG A 38 0.75 -3.62 -10.85
N LYS A 39 0.57 -4.54 -9.90
CA LYS A 39 1.67 -5.16 -9.16
C LYS A 39 2.71 -5.72 -10.11
N LEU A 40 3.95 -5.26 -9.98
CA LEU A 40 5.05 -5.65 -10.89
C LEU A 40 5.43 -7.12 -10.70
N MET A 41 5.45 -7.58 -9.44
CA MET A 41 5.87 -8.94 -9.09
C MET A 41 4.86 -9.56 -8.12
N PRO A 42 3.99 -10.47 -8.60
CA PRO A 42 3.16 -11.27 -7.73
C PRO A 42 3.98 -12.10 -6.74
N THR A 43 3.47 -12.29 -5.52
CA THR A 43 4.19 -12.91 -4.42
C THR A 43 3.88 -14.41 -4.35
N GLY A 44 4.90 -15.26 -4.29
CA GLY A 44 4.73 -16.70 -4.07
C GLY A 44 3.74 -17.35 -5.05
N LEU A 45 2.70 -17.97 -4.51
CA LEU A 45 1.66 -18.68 -5.29
C LEU A 45 0.75 -17.74 -6.11
N GLU A 46 0.73 -16.46 -5.81
CA GLU A 46 0.01 -15.47 -6.64
C GLU A 46 0.44 -15.53 -8.11
N ARG A 47 1.69 -15.95 -8.39
CA ARG A 47 2.24 -16.11 -9.74
C ARG A 47 1.51 -17.12 -10.60
N LEU A 48 0.72 -18.00 -10.00
CA LEU A 48 -0.12 -18.95 -10.71
C LEU A 48 -1.40 -18.31 -11.26
N ILE A 49 -1.77 -17.13 -10.75
CA ILE A 49 -3.06 -16.47 -11.02
C ILE A 49 -2.84 -15.09 -11.65
N TRP A 50 -1.97 -14.26 -11.06
CA TRP A 50 -1.79 -12.87 -11.46
C TRP A 50 -0.74 -12.70 -12.56
N GLY A 51 -1.06 -11.86 -13.53
CA GLY A 51 -0.08 -11.32 -14.48
C GLY A 51 0.87 -10.33 -13.81
N PHE A 52 2.04 -10.16 -14.42
CA PHE A 52 3.05 -9.20 -14.00
C PHE A 52 2.74 -7.82 -14.58
N GLY A 53 2.82 -6.77 -13.77
CA GLY A 53 2.85 -5.40 -14.27
C GLY A 53 4.14 -5.14 -15.07
N ASP A 54 4.04 -4.31 -16.10
CA ASP A 54 5.17 -3.96 -17.00
C ASP A 54 5.85 -2.64 -16.64
N GLY A 55 5.43 -2.00 -15.54
CA GLY A 55 5.90 -0.69 -15.10
C GLY A 55 5.22 0.50 -15.78
N SER A 56 4.44 0.32 -16.85
CA SER A 56 3.74 1.43 -17.55
C SER A 56 2.75 2.17 -16.64
N THR A 57 2.24 1.48 -15.61
CA THR A 57 1.31 2.02 -14.62
C THR A 57 1.98 2.49 -13.32
N MET A 58 3.30 2.42 -13.23
CA MET A 58 4.07 2.85 -12.05
C MET A 58 4.22 4.38 -12.04
N LYS A 59 3.13 5.07 -11.69
CA LYS A 59 3.04 6.53 -11.71
C LYS A 59 2.39 7.04 -10.43
N THR A 60 2.86 8.20 -9.99
CA THR A 60 2.18 8.97 -8.95
C THR A 60 1.01 9.74 -9.53
N VAL A 61 0.07 10.12 -8.67
CA VAL A 61 -1.12 10.90 -9.01
C VAL A 61 -1.09 12.22 -8.26
N ASP A 62 -1.14 13.32 -8.98
CA ASP A 62 -1.31 14.64 -8.37
C ASP A 62 -2.75 14.82 -7.91
N THR A 63 -2.93 15.16 -6.65
CA THR A 63 -4.25 15.39 -6.05
C THR A 63 -4.26 16.71 -5.28
N PRO A 64 -5.43 17.27 -4.98
CA PRO A 64 -5.54 18.44 -4.10
C PRO A 64 -4.96 18.22 -2.69
N MET A 65 -4.82 16.97 -2.27
CA MET A 65 -4.31 16.57 -0.96
C MET A 65 -2.83 16.19 -0.98
N GLY A 66 -2.11 16.40 -2.08
CA GLY A 66 -0.72 15.99 -2.28
C GLY A 66 -0.57 14.89 -3.33
N ARG A 67 0.67 14.52 -3.61
CA ARG A 67 1.02 13.53 -4.62
C ARG A 67 0.99 12.13 -4.02
N ILE A 68 0.08 11.30 -4.54
CA ILE A 68 -0.15 9.92 -4.07
C ILE A 68 0.64 8.93 -4.92
N GLY A 69 1.40 8.06 -4.28
CA GLY A 69 2.04 6.89 -4.88
C GLY A 69 1.47 5.60 -4.31
N ASN A 70 1.24 4.60 -5.16
CA ASN A 70 0.72 3.31 -4.75
C ASN A 70 1.76 2.21 -4.97
N VAL A 71 2.04 1.40 -3.95
CA VAL A 71 2.94 0.24 -4.01
C VAL A 71 2.32 -0.92 -3.24
N ILE A 72 2.11 -2.06 -3.91
CA ILE A 72 1.29 -3.14 -3.39
C ILE A 72 2.15 -4.16 -2.64
N CYS A 73 1.85 -4.39 -1.35
CA CYS A 73 2.34 -5.52 -0.56
C CYS A 73 3.90 -5.66 -0.64
N TRP A 74 4.43 -6.82 -1.01
CA TRP A 74 5.86 -7.10 -1.04
C TRP A 74 6.64 -6.39 -2.15
N GLU A 75 6.00 -5.68 -3.05
CA GLU A 75 6.72 -4.71 -3.90
C GLU A 75 7.47 -3.68 -3.06
N ASN A 76 6.99 -3.41 -1.85
CA ASN A 76 7.64 -2.54 -0.88
C ASN A 76 9.04 -3.04 -0.43
N TYR A 77 9.37 -4.30 -0.70
CA TYR A 77 10.73 -4.83 -0.50
C TYR A 77 11.64 -4.68 -1.73
N MET A 78 11.17 -4.05 -2.82
CA MET A 78 11.96 -3.75 -4.01
C MET A 78 12.59 -2.34 -3.89
N PRO A 79 13.89 -2.19 -3.54
CA PRO A 79 14.48 -0.87 -3.31
C PRO A 79 14.40 0.05 -4.53
N ALA A 80 14.63 -0.49 -5.73
CA ALA A 80 14.58 0.28 -6.96
C ALA A 80 13.17 0.82 -7.27
N LEU A 81 12.11 0.07 -6.91
CA LEU A 81 10.73 0.53 -7.07
C LEU A 81 10.45 1.69 -6.12
N ARG A 82 10.81 1.56 -4.83
CA ARG A 82 10.64 2.64 -3.86
C ARG A 82 11.35 3.91 -4.31
N GLN A 83 12.63 3.77 -4.73
CA GLN A 83 13.42 4.88 -5.27
C GLN A 83 12.74 5.56 -6.47
N ALA A 84 12.16 4.77 -7.38
CA ALA A 84 11.45 5.31 -8.54
C ALA A 84 10.16 6.07 -8.14
N MET A 85 9.49 5.66 -7.07
CA MET A 85 8.32 6.36 -6.53
C MET A 85 8.72 7.66 -5.81
N TYR A 86 9.81 7.65 -5.04
CA TYR A 86 10.33 8.86 -4.39
C TYR A 86 10.77 9.90 -5.44
N ALA A 87 11.47 9.45 -6.49
CA ALA A 87 11.90 10.32 -7.59
C ALA A 87 10.74 10.98 -8.36
N GLN A 88 9.54 10.43 -8.27
CA GLN A 88 8.32 11.05 -8.80
C GLN A 88 7.68 12.03 -7.82
N GLY A 89 8.30 12.27 -6.65
CA GLY A 89 7.84 13.23 -5.65
C GLY A 89 6.62 12.76 -4.85
N THR A 90 6.53 11.48 -4.55
CA THR A 90 5.49 10.95 -3.66
C THR A 90 5.51 11.67 -2.31
N GLU A 91 4.35 12.11 -1.84
CA GLU A 91 4.15 12.71 -0.52
C GLU A 91 3.30 11.80 0.38
N ILE A 92 2.32 11.11 -0.23
CA ILE A 92 1.44 10.14 0.42
C ILE A 92 1.68 8.78 -0.25
N TYR A 93 2.27 7.86 0.48
CA TYR A 93 2.66 6.54 0.01
C TYR A 93 1.64 5.51 0.51
N CYS A 94 0.74 5.08 -0.38
CA CYS A 94 -0.30 4.12 -0.06
C CYS A 94 0.18 2.69 -0.36
N THR A 95 0.03 1.80 0.61
CA THR A 95 0.49 0.42 0.49
C THR A 95 -0.56 -0.59 0.95
N PRO A 96 -1.52 -0.92 0.08
CA PRO A 96 -2.44 -2.01 0.33
C PRO A 96 -1.68 -3.34 0.38
N THR A 97 -1.96 -4.16 1.38
CA THR A 97 -1.24 -5.41 1.63
C THR A 97 -2.13 -6.51 2.18
N ALA A 98 -1.69 -7.75 2.03
CA ALA A 98 -2.15 -8.92 2.76
C ALA A 98 -1.05 -9.44 3.72
N ASP A 99 0.02 -8.68 3.97
CA ASP A 99 1.04 -9.01 4.96
C ASP A 99 0.60 -8.50 6.33
N ASP A 100 0.06 -9.38 7.15
CA ASP A 100 -0.46 -9.13 8.50
C ASP A 100 0.57 -9.42 9.60
N ARG A 101 1.83 -9.66 9.24
CA ARG A 101 2.88 -9.96 10.21
C ARG A 101 3.31 -8.70 10.97
N PRO A 102 3.60 -8.80 12.29
CA PRO A 102 4.09 -7.66 13.08
C PRO A 102 5.34 -7.00 12.51
N THR A 103 6.17 -7.75 11.77
CA THR A 103 7.39 -7.23 11.11
C THR A 103 7.09 -6.24 9.99
N TRP A 104 5.87 -6.24 9.43
CA TRP A 104 5.46 -5.31 8.39
C TRP A 104 5.55 -3.85 8.83
N LEU A 105 5.20 -3.56 10.09
CA LEU A 105 5.31 -2.22 10.65
C LEU A 105 6.74 -1.65 10.54
N SER A 106 7.75 -2.48 10.83
CA SER A 106 9.16 -2.03 10.75
C SER A 106 9.54 -1.59 9.34
N SER A 107 9.01 -2.28 8.33
CA SER A 107 9.22 -1.91 6.92
C SER A 107 8.51 -0.60 6.58
N MET A 108 7.30 -0.39 7.08
CA MET A 108 6.52 0.83 6.84
C MET A 108 7.17 2.06 7.48
N VAL A 109 7.68 1.91 8.71
CA VAL A 109 8.47 2.95 9.40
C VAL A 109 9.74 3.29 8.60
N HIS A 110 10.45 2.26 8.13
CA HIS A 110 11.65 2.46 7.31
C HIS A 110 11.33 3.23 6.02
N ILE A 111 10.25 2.86 5.32
CA ILE A 111 9.82 3.51 4.06
C ILE A 111 9.46 4.99 4.31
N ALA A 112 8.77 5.29 5.40
CA ALA A 112 8.42 6.66 5.77
C ALA A 112 9.69 7.50 6.00
N LEU A 113 10.68 6.95 6.70
CA LEU A 113 11.98 7.60 6.95
C LEU A 113 12.84 7.71 5.68
N GLU A 114 12.90 6.64 4.86
CA GLU A 114 13.71 6.61 3.64
C GLU A 114 13.17 7.58 2.59
N GLY A 115 11.85 7.58 2.38
CA GLY A 115 11.19 8.40 1.34
C GLY A 115 10.73 9.77 1.81
N ARG A 116 10.80 10.07 3.13
CA ARG A 116 10.26 11.29 3.74
C ARG A 116 8.79 11.53 3.38
N VAL A 117 8.01 10.45 3.42
CA VAL A 117 6.61 10.38 2.99
C VAL A 117 5.69 10.00 4.15
N PHE A 118 4.43 10.39 4.08
CA PHE A 118 3.41 9.72 4.88
C PHE A 118 3.14 8.34 4.31
N VAL A 119 3.15 7.30 5.16
CA VAL A 119 2.80 5.93 4.76
C VAL A 119 1.43 5.58 5.30
N LEU A 120 0.54 5.17 4.40
CA LEU A 120 -0.79 4.66 4.70
C LEU A 120 -0.84 3.19 4.27
N SER A 121 -0.71 2.28 5.22
CA SER A 121 -0.79 0.84 4.98
C SER A 121 -2.14 0.31 5.42
N SER A 122 -2.83 -0.40 4.54
CA SER A 122 -4.08 -1.08 4.87
C SER A 122 -3.98 -2.57 4.65
N CYS A 123 -4.38 -3.33 5.67
CA CYS A 123 -4.49 -4.78 5.65
C CYS A 123 -5.82 -5.18 6.26
N GLN A 124 -6.50 -6.13 5.63
CA GLN A 124 -7.81 -6.59 6.09
C GLN A 124 -7.68 -7.37 7.40
N ALA A 125 -8.68 -7.25 8.27
CA ALA A 125 -8.92 -8.14 9.40
C ALA A 125 -10.16 -8.97 9.06
N ILE A 126 -9.98 -10.25 8.70
CA ILE A 126 -11.07 -11.11 8.18
C ILE A 126 -11.06 -12.45 8.90
N LYS A 127 -12.22 -12.84 9.41
CA LYS A 127 -12.42 -14.15 10.05
C LYS A 127 -12.80 -15.22 9.03
N LEU A 128 -12.58 -16.50 9.38
CA LEU A 128 -12.92 -17.63 8.53
C LEU A 128 -14.41 -17.64 8.16
N ASN A 129 -15.31 -17.35 9.10
CA ASN A 129 -16.76 -17.35 8.90
C ASN A 129 -17.28 -16.23 7.95
N GLU A 130 -16.44 -15.28 7.58
CA GLU A 130 -16.76 -14.22 6.61
C GLU A 130 -16.45 -14.64 5.16
N TYR A 131 -15.79 -15.79 4.98
CA TYR A 131 -15.55 -16.37 3.66
C TYR A 131 -16.72 -17.26 3.20
N PRO A 132 -16.88 -17.50 1.90
CA PRO A 132 -17.89 -18.43 1.38
C PRO A 132 -17.72 -19.87 1.95
N ASP A 133 -18.83 -20.59 2.13
CA ASP A 133 -18.85 -21.93 2.74
C ASP A 133 -17.86 -22.92 2.12
N TYR A 134 -17.70 -22.89 0.79
CA TYR A 134 -16.78 -23.79 0.10
C TYR A 134 -15.31 -23.53 0.48
N PHE A 135 -14.98 -22.28 0.83
CA PHE A 135 -13.65 -21.90 1.28
C PHE A 135 -13.46 -22.30 2.75
N GLN A 136 -14.46 -22.01 3.61
CA GLN A 136 -14.44 -22.39 5.03
C GLN A 136 -14.23 -23.91 5.20
N ALA A 137 -14.92 -24.73 4.40
CA ALA A 137 -14.80 -26.19 4.44
C ALA A 137 -13.35 -26.68 4.19
N GLN A 138 -12.58 -25.96 3.39
CA GLN A 138 -11.18 -26.28 3.12
C GLN A 138 -10.28 -26.01 4.32
N PHE A 139 -10.49 -24.92 5.02
CA PHE A 139 -9.72 -24.57 6.22
C PHE A 139 -10.13 -25.35 7.47
N SER A 140 -11.39 -25.79 7.58
CA SER A 140 -11.84 -26.64 8.68
C SER A 140 -11.07 -27.96 8.77
N LEU A 141 -10.46 -28.42 7.67
CA LEU A 141 -9.59 -29.60 7.66
C LEU A 141 -8.22 -29.35 8.32
N GLU A 142 -7.84 -28.09 8.52
CA GLU A 142 -6.56 -27.69 9.10
C GLU A 142 -6.66 -27.25 10.59
N ASN A 143 -7.76 -27.56 11.26
CA ASN A 143 -8.05 -27.19 12.66
C ASN A 143 -8.13 -25.67 12.92
N VAL A 144 -8.56 -24.89 11.95
CA VAL A 144 -8.88 -23.48 12.11
C VAL A 144 -10.34 -23.35 12.57
N ALA A 145 -10.59 -22.65 13.66
CA ALA A 145 -11.96 -22.43 14.15
C ALA A 145 -12.67 -21.37 13.29
N GLU A 146 -14.02 -21.50 13.16
CA GLU A 146 -14.83 -20.58 12.34
C GLU A 146 -14.65 -19.09 12.68
N ASN A 147 -14.39 -18.80 13.96
CA ASN A 147 -14.20 -17.43 14.44
C ASN A 147 -12.75 -16.97 14.46
N ASP A 148 -11.81 -17.80 14.02
CA ASP A 148 -10.41 -17.43 13.96
C ASP A 148 -10.18 -16.45 12.79
N PHE A 149 -9.31 -15.47 13.03
CA PHE A 149 -8.85 -14.59 11.96
C PHE A 149 -7.95 -15.35 10.99
N LEU A 150 -8.24 -15.24 9.71
CA LEU A 150 -7.34 -15.68 8.62
C LEU A 150 -6.44 -14.55 8.13
N MET A 151 -6.88 -13.32 8.30
CA MET A 151 -6.13 -12.11 8.08
C MET A 151 -6.23 -11.28 9.36
N HIS A 152 -5.10 -10.99 9.96
CA HIS A 152 -5.04 -10.38 11.29
C HIS A 152 -5.07 -8.85 11.29
N GLY A 153 -5.03 -8.19 10.13
CA GLY A 153 -5.00 -6.73 10.05
C GLY A 153 -3.58 -6.16 10.11
N GLY A 154 -3.35 -5.20 11.01
CA GLY A 154 -2.06 -4.51 11.13
C GLY A 154 -1.96 -3.24 10.30
N SER A 155 -3.10 -2.66 9.89
CA SER A 155 -3.15 -1.34 9.22
C SER A 155 -2.49 -0.27 10.07
N CYS A 156 -1.78 0.68 9.43
CA CYS A 156 -1.09 1.75 10.13
C CYS A 156 -0.95 3.02 9.29
N ILE A 157 -0.82 4.16 9.98
CA ILE A 157 -0.50 5.47 9.39
C ILE A 157 0.78 5.98 10.05
N ILE A 158 1.77 6.39 9.24
CA ILE A 158 3.11 6.75 9.71
C ILE A 158 3.50 8.11 9.11
N SER A 159 4.11 8.97 9.93
CA SER A 159 4.61 10.28 9.51
C SER A 159 5.96 10.20 8.79
N PRO A 160 6.39 11.25 8.06
CA PRO A 160 7.73 11.33 7.46
C PRO A 160 8.89 11.28 8.47
N TYR A 161 8.59 11.47 9.76
CA TYR A 161 9.54 11.31 10.87
C TYR A 161 9.64 9.87 11.40
N GLY A 162 8.85 8.92 10.82
CA GLY A 162 8.79 7.54 11.28
C GLY A 162 7.91 7.33 12.52
N GLU A 163 7.14 8.34 12.93
CA GLU A 163 6.20 8.24 14.05
C GLU A 163 4.94 7.51 13.61
N VAL A 164 4.51 6.53 14.37
CA VAL A 164 3.24 5.82 14.17
C VAL A 164 2.10 6.72 14.66
N LEU A 165 1.34 7.30 13.73
CA LEU A 165 0.23 8.20 14.02
C LEU A 165 -1.05 7.44 14.40
N ALA A 166 -1.27 6.26 13.79
CA ALA A 166 -2.38 5.38 14.10
C ALA A 166 -2.03 3.92 13.79
N GLY A 167 -2.58 2.98 14.58
CA GLY A 167 -2.28 1.54 14.48
C GLY A 167 -0.90 1.17 15.04
N PRO A 168 -0.38 -0.06 14.75
CA PRO A 168 -1.14 -1.13 14.09
C PRO A 168 -2.23 -1.70 15.00
N VAL A 169 -3.34 -2.13 14.42
CA VAL A 169 -4.40 -2.84 15.12
C VAL A 169 -4.55 -4.22 14.49
N PHE A 170 -4.54 -5.24 15.34
CA PHE A 170 -4.65 -6.64 14.95
C PHE A 170 -5.91 -7.28 15.55
N ASP A 171 -6.44 -8.28 14.86
CA ASP A 171 -7.60 -9.07 15.31
C ASP A 171 -8.87 -8.25 15.59
N GLU A 172 -8.99 -7.12 14.89
CA GLU A 172 -10.13 -6.22 15.02
C GLU A 172 -10.41 -5.54 13.67
N GLU A 173 -11.68 -5.56 13.25
CA GLU A 173 -12.16 -4.75 12.13
C GLU A 173 -12.37 -3.32 12.64
N THR A 174 -11.56 -2.39 12.13
CA THR A 174 -11.57 -1.00 12.60
C THR A 174 -11.19 -0.01 11.52
N GLU A 175 -11.51 1.25 11.74
CA GLU A 175 -11.06 2.37 10.92
C GLU A 175 -10.01 3.19 11.68
N LEU A 176 -8.89 3.49 11.03
CA LEU A 176 -7.83 4.32 11.58
C LEU A 176 -7.88 5.72 11.00
N TYR A 177 -7.67 6.72 11.84
CA TYR A 177 -7.68 8.13 11.48
C TYR A 177 -6.41 8.82 11.94
N ALA A 178 -5.87 9.73 11.12
CA ALA A 178 -4.81 10.63 11.50
C ALA A 178 -4.91 11.94 10.69
N ASP A 179 -4.69 13.06 11.35
CA ASP A 179 -4.47 14.33 10.69
C ASP A 179 -3.03 14.38 10.18
N ILE A 180 -2.83 14.72 8.90
CA ILE A 180 -1.51 14.83 8.29
C ILE A 180 -1.26 16.26 7.81
N ASN A 181 -0.02 16.74 7.96
CA ASN A 181 0.43 18.01 7.44
C ASN A 181 1.55 17.81 6.43
N LEU A 182 1.25 17.99 5.15
CA LEU A 182 2.21 17.78 4.07
C LEU A 182 3.48 18.64 4.15
N SER A 183 3.48 19.75 4.88
CA SER A 183 4.70 20.51 5.08
C SER A 183 5.82 19.71 5.77
N GLN A 184 5.46 18.64 6.50
CA GLN A 184 6.43 17.75 7.13
C GLN A 184 7.30 16.99 6.11
N THR A 185 6.76 16.66 4.93
CA THR A 185 7.55 16.01 3.87
C THR A 185 8.67 16.93 3.39
N GLN A 186 8.36 18.21 3.21
CA GLN A 186 9.35 19.22 2.81
C GLN A 186 10.38 19.49 3.91
N GLN A 187 9.95 19.56 5.17
CA GLN A 187 10.84 19.78 6.32
C GLN A 187 11.83 18.62 6.49
N THR A 188 11.36 17.39 6.38
CA THR A 188 12.21 16.19 6.52
C THR A 188 13.14 15.99 5.34
N ASN A 189 12.77 16.43 4.14
CA ASN A 189 13.63 16.40 2.95
C ASN A 189 14.85 17.32 3.07
N LEU A 190 14.86 18.30 3.97
CA LEU A 190 16.05 19.13 4.23
C LEU A 190 17.20 18.31 4.82
N ASP A 191 16.88 17.32 5.66
CA ASP A 191 17.88 16.44 6.29
C ASP A 191 18.32 15.32 5.38
N PHE A 192 17.35 14.71 4.69
CA PHE A 192 17.59 13.55 3.84
C PHE A 192 16.59 13.52 2.68
N ASP A 193 17.09 13.50 1.46
CA ASP A 193 16.31 13.35 0.24
C ASP A 193 16.91 12.25 -0.63
N ALA A 194 16.31 11.06 -0.59
CA ALA A 194 16.79 9.87 -1.31
C ALA A 194 16.78 10.05 -2.84
N ALA A 195 15.90 10.92 -3.36
CA ALA A 195 15.80 11.23 -4.78
C ALA A 195 16.56 12.51 -5.18
N GLY A 196 16.90 13.36 -4.20
CA GLY A 196 17.59 14.62 -4.36
C GLY A 196 19.05 14.57 -3.93
N HIS A 197 19.41 15.30 -2.85
CA HIS A 197 20.79 15.53 -2.46
C HIS A 197 21.54 14.29 -1.90
N TYR A 198 20.83 13.23 -1.54
CA TYR A 198 21.42 11.91 -1.23
C TYR A 198 21.43 10.94 -2.43
N SER A 199 20.89 11.36 -3.58
CA SER A 199 20.98 10.56 -4.81
C SER A 199 22.36 10.70 -5.47
N ARG A 200 22.88 9.62 -6.01
CA ARG A 200 24.14 9.58 -6.76
C ARG A 200 23.91 8.84 -8.09
N PRO A 201 23.09 9.41 -9.01
CA PRO A 201 22.78 8.79 -10.32
C PRO A 201 24.03 8.68 -11.20
N ASP A 202 25.10 9.41 -10.88
CA ASP A 202 26.41 9.29 -11.50
C ASP A 202 27.15 7.99 -11.13
N ILE A 203 26.76 7.32 -10.01
CA ILE A 203 27.33 6.07 -9.52
C ILE A 203 26.37 4.91 -9.72
N PHE A 204 25.12 5.10 -9.35
CA PHE A 204 24.09 4.06 -9.41
C PHE A 204 23.23 4.24 -10.67
N GLN A 205 23.54 3.44 -11.70
CA GLN A 205 22.83 3.41 -13.00
C GLN A 205 21.86 2.24 -13.05
#